data_6f947249ee58ca83eb743cc789bc465c
#
_entry.id   6f947249ee58ca83eb743cc789bc465c
#
_cell.length_a   1.000
_cell.length_b   1.000
_cell.length_c   1.000
_cell.angle_alpha   90.00
_cell.angle_beta   90.00
_cell.angle_gamma   90.00
#
_symmetry.space_group_name_H-M   'P 1'
#
loop_
_entity.id
_entity.type
_entity.pdbx_description
1 polymer ?
#
loop_
_entity_poly.entity_id
_entity_poly.type
_entity_poly.pdbx_seq_one_letter_code
_entity_poly.pdbx_strand_id
1 'polypeptide(L)'
;MLNKPALHGLFIVLALSASLPALADVDGQQLYRQHCAKCHAEDGRANTMRGWLYFAQNLSKAKWQDNNSDSDILEAIQDGPGAMPGYADTLSEAEQLALVKAVRDLRKP
;
A
#
# COMPACT_ATOMS: atom_id res chain seq x y z
N MET A 1 17.10 -38.23 -61.15
CA MET A 1 16.10 -37.38 -60.42
C MET A 1 16.46 -37.41 -58.96
N LEU A 2 17.07 -36.37 -58.49
CA LEU A 2 17.50 -36.23 -57.08
C LEU A 2 16.39 -35.50 -56.34
N ASN A 3 15.62 -36.23 -55.53
CA ASN A 3 14.71 -35.63 -54.60
C ASN A 3 15.50 -34.99 -53.50
N LYS A 4 15.50 -33.64 -53.49
CA LYS A 4 16.03 -32.92 -52.35
C LYS A 4 15.05 -33.05 -51.18
N PRO A 5 15.47 -33.52 -49.99
CA PRO A 5 14.57 -33.46 -48.82
C PRO A 5 14.36 -32.01 -48.49
N ALA A 6 13.09 -31.60 -48.39
CA ALA A 6 12.71 -30.32 -47.87
C ALA A 6 13.15 -30.25 -46.41
N LEU A 7 14.15 -29.42 -46.12
CA LEU A 7 14.48 -29.05 -44.76
C LEU A 7 13.34 -28.18 -44.23
N HIS A 8 12.41 -28.79 -43.49
CA HIS A 8 11.46 -28.06 -42.69
C HIS A 8 12.24 -27.53 -41.48
N GLY A 9 12.69 -26.31 -41.60
CA GLY A 9 13.24 -25.62 -40.46
C GLY A 9 12.16 -25.49 -39.38
N LEU A 10 12.33 -26.22 -38.29
CA LEU A 10 11.51 -26.06 -37.11
C LEU A 10 11.91 -24.75 -36.46
N PHE A 11 11.17 -23.67 -36.73
CA PHE A 11 11.30 -22.42 -36.00
C PHE A 11 10.66 -22.63 -34.63
N ILE A 12 11.52 -22.92 -33.64
CA ILE A 12 11.10 -22.85 -32.23
C ILE A 12 10.98 -21.37 -31.91
N VAL A 13 9.77 -20.84 -31.96
CA VAL A 13 9.49 -19.52 -31.39
C VAL A 13 9.51 -19.71 -29.88
N LEU A 14 10.65 -19.40 -29.26
CA LEU A 14 10.68 -19.20 -27.83
C LEU A 14 9.83 -17.97 -27.55
N ALA A 15 8.58 -18.20 -27.16
CA ALA A 15 7.77 -17.16 -26.57
C ALA A 15 8.42 -16.84 -25.21
N LEU A 16 9.24 -15.78 -25.14
CA LEU A 16 9.57 -15.17 -23.88
C LEU A 16 8.25 -14.61 -23.32
N SER A 17 7.56 -15.41 -22.54
CA SER A 17 6.54 -14.89 -21.64
C SER A 17 7.30 -14.09 -20.58
N ALA A 18 7.52 -12.79 -20.85
CA ALA A 18 7.82 -11.87 -19.80
C ALA A 18 6.61 -11.89 -18.85
N SER A 19 6.71 -12.68 -17.79
CA SER A 19 5.83 -12.51 -16.66
C SER A 19 6.12 -11.09 -16.17
N LEU A 20 5.24 -10.14 -16.52
CA LEU A 20 5.16 -8.89 -15.79
C LEU A 20 5.14 -9.30 -14.31
N PRO A 21 6.04 -8.75 -13.45
CA PRO A 21 5.83 -8.92 -12.04
C PRO A 21 4.38 -8.53 -11.83
N ALA A 22 3.53 -9.48 -11.41
CA ALA A 22 2.23 -9.15 -10.89
C ALA A 22 2.49 -7.95 -10.00
N LEU A 23 1.76 -6.83 -10.19
CA LEU A 23 1.83 -5.69 -9.29
C LEU A 23 1.87 -6.32 -7.92
N ALA A 24 3.09 -6.43 -7.36
CA ALA A 24 3.30 -7.17 -6.13
C ALA A 24 2.32 -6.57 -5.15
N ASP A 25 1.45 -7.39 -4.60
CA ASP A 25 0.49 -6.95 -3.62
C ASP A 25 1.25 -6.13 -2.59
N VAL A 26 1.04 -4.82 -2.63
CA VAL A 26 1.71 -3.92 -1.70
C VAL A 26 1.22 -4.26 -0.31
N ASP A 27 2.11 -4.64 0.58
CA ASP A 27 1.77 -4.97 1.96
C ASP A 27 1.51 -3.68 2.75
N GLY A 28 0.26 -3.23 2.75
CA GLY A 28 -0.17 -2.03 3.47
C GLY A 28 -0.01 -2.16 4.97
N GLN A 29 -0.11 -3.35 5.54
CA GLN A 29 0.11 -3.59 6.96
C GLN A 29 1.58 -3.39 7.33
N GLN A 30 2.50 -3.85 6.49
CA GLN A 30 3.92 -3.62 6.70
C GLN A 30 4.27 -2.14 6.59
N LEU A 31 3.75 -1.44 5.59
CA LEU A 31 3.92 0.00 5.44
C LEU A 31 3.38 0.78 6.64
N TYR A 32 2.23 0.37 7.15
CA TYR A 32 1.64 0.96 8.36
C TYR A 32 2.57 0.81 9.56
N ARG A 33 3.10 -0.38 9.79
CA ARG A 33 4.07 -0.62 10.89
C ARG A 33 5.33 0.22 10.75
N GLN A 34 5.82 0.40 9.54
CA GLN A 34 7.04 1.18 9.28
C GLN A 34 6.85 2.68 9.44
N HIS A 35 5.70 3.23 9.04
CA HIS A 35 5.50 4.67 8.90
C HIS A 35 4.50 5.28 9.87
N CYS A 36 3.56 4.52 10.36
CA CYS A 36 2.39 5.04 11.08
C CYS A 36 2.35 4.59 12.55
N ALA A 37 2.76 3.35 12.83
CA ALA A 37 2.57 2.73 14.14
C ALA A 37 3.35 3.42 15.27
N LYS A 38 4.42 4.14 14.97
CA LYS A 38 5.18 4.89 16.00
C LYS A 38 4.31 5.88 16.78
N CYS A 39 3.35 6.50 16.11
CA CYS A 39 2.40 7.41 16.71
C CYS A 39 1.04 6.75 16.92
N HIS A 40 0.48 6.14 15.88
CA HIS A 40 -0.87 5.59 15.90
C HIS A 40 -1.01 4.23 16.58
N ALA A 41 0.09 3.58 16.99
CA ALA A 41 0.18 2.20 17.49
C ALA A 41 -0.21 1.16 16.43
N GLU A 42 0.17 -0.10 16.65
CA GLU A 42 -0.16 -1.18 15.71
C GLU A 42 -1.66 -1.45 15.59
N ASP A 43 -2.41 -1.25 16.67
CA ASP A 43 -3.86 -1.38 16.71
C ASP A 43 -4.62 -0.09 16.35
N GLY A 44 -3.92 0.98 16.02
CA GLY A 44 -4.48 2.27 15.65
C GLY A 44 -4.96 3.14 16.80
N ARG A 45 -4.83 2.70 18.05
CA ARG A 45 -5.37 3.42 19.22
C ARG A 45 -4.57 4.66 19.63
N ALA A 46 -3.44 4.90 19.01
CA ALA A 46 -2.53 6.01 19.31
C ALA A 46 -2.03 6.03 20.78
N ASN A 47 -2.01 4.89 21.44
CA ASN A 47 -1.56 4.73 22.82
C ASN A 47 -0.04 4.55 22.93
N THR A 48 0.69 5.35 22.19
CA THR A 48 2.16 5.44 22.23
C THR A 48 2.59 6.77 22.86
N MET A 49 3.84 6.84 23.33
CA MET A 49 4.37 8.10 23.83
C MET A 49 4.36 9.21 22.78
N ARG A 50 4.74 8.90 21.55
CA ARG A 50 4.68 9.85 20.42
C ARG A 50 3.25 10.23 20.07
N GLY A 51 2.34 9.28 20.06
CA GLY A 51 0.92 9.52 19.81
C GLY A 51 0.32 10.47 20.83
N TRP A 52 0.66 10.30 22.10
CA TRP A 52 0.23 11.20 23.15
C TRP A 52 0.86 12.59 23.01
N LEU A 53 2.18 12.66 22.76
CA LEU A 53 2.91 13.92 22.66
C LEU A 53 2.44 14.80 21.50
N TYR A 54 2.11 14.17 20.35
CA TYR A 54 1.73 14.85 19.12
C TYR A 54 0.23 14.81 18.84
N PHE A 55 -0.59 14.36 19.78
CA PHE A 55 -2.04 14.27 19.65
C PHE A 55 -2.49 13.44 18.45
N ALA A 56 -1.84 12.28 18.24
CA ALA A 56 -2.20 11.39 17.15
C ALA A 56 -3.64 10.89 17.28
N GLN A 57 -4.36 10.84 16.17
CA GLN A 57 -5.73 10.36 16.10
C GLN A 57 -5.78 8.85 16.41
N ASN A 58 -6.76 8.44 17.21
CA ASN A 58 -7.13 7.05 17.35
C ASN A 58 -7.88 6.60 16.08
N LEU A 59 -7.19 5.86 15.22
CA LEU A 59 -7.70 5.41 13.94
C LEU A 59 -8.68 4.22 14.06
N SER A 60 -8.74 3.57 15.21
CA SER A 60 -9.57 2.38 15.41
C SER A 60 -11.03 2.68 15.74
N LYS A 61 -11.36 3.91 16.12
CA LYS A 61 -12.72 4.28 16.52
C LYS A 61 -13.69 4.23 15.35
N ALA A 62 -14.79 3.49 15.51
CA ALA A 62 -15.83 3.39 14.51
C ALA A 62 -16.35 4.76 14.06
N LYS A 63 -16.59 5.67 14.98
CA LYS A 63 -17.06 7.04 14.67
C LYS A 63 -16.08 7.81 13.80
N TRP A 64 -14.78 7.71 14.08
CA TRP A 64 -13.77 8.35 13.24
C TRP A 64 -13.74 7.74 11.85
N GLN A 65 -13.78 6.41 11.75
CA GLN A 65 -13.83 5.68 10.49
C GLN A 65 -15.05 6.08 9.64
N ASP A 66 -16.20 6.22 10.27
CA ASP A 66 -17.45 6.58 9.58
C ASP A 66 -17.46 8.06 9.14
N ASN A 67 -16.79 8.94 9.86
CA ASN A 67 -16.73 10.37 9.56
C ASN A 67 -15.64 10.76 8.55
N ASN A 68 -14.76 9.85 8.20
CA ASN A 68 -13.70 10.10 7.24
C ASN A 68 -13.82 9.15 6.05
N SER A 69 -13.88 9.71 4.85
CA SER A 69 -13.88 8.93 3.61
C SER A 69 -12.47 8.37 3.31
N ASP A 70 -12.38 7.43 2.38
CA ASP A 70 -11.09 6.97 1.89
C ASP A 70 -10.27 8.11 1.29
N SER A 71 -10.93 9.05 0.64
CA SER A 71 -10.30 10.28 0.11
C SER A 71 -9.73 11.16 1.20
N ASP A 72 -10.45 11.33 2.33
CA ASP A 72 -9.96 12.10 3.48
C ASP A 72 -8.72 11.45 4.10
N ILE A 73 -8.74 10.13 4.24
CA ILE A 73 -7.59 9.36 4.76
C ILE A 73 -6.40 9.48 3.81
N LEU A 74 -6.63 9.35 2.51
CA LEU A 74 -5.58 9.49 1.49
C LEU A 74 -4.96 10.89 1.53
N GLU A 75 -5.77 11.93 1.61
CA GLU A 75 -5.29 13.31 1.71
C GLU A 75 -4.43 13.51 2.97
N ALA A 76 -4.84 12.98 4.10
CA ALA A 76 -4.04 13.04 5.34
C ALA A 76 -2.69 12.30 5.19
N ILE A 77 -2.68 11.15 4.53
CA ILE A 77 -1.43 10.42 4.24
C ILE A 77 -0.51 11.24 3.33
N GLN A 78 -1.07 11.88 2.31
CA GLN A 78 -0.30 12.67 1.35
C GLN A 78 0.25 13.95 1.95
N ASP A 79 -0.56 14.68 2.68
CA ASP A 79 -0.26 16.05 3.11
C ASP A 79 0.34 16.11 4.51
N GLY A 80 0.04 15.17 5.39
CA GLY A 80 0.54 15.13 6.76
C GLY A 80 0.01 16.27 7.63
N PRO A 81 -1.17 16.16 8.24
CA PRO A 81 -1.70 17.22 9.11
C PRO A 81 -0.87 17.36 10.38
N GLY A 82 -0.62 18.59 10.82
CA GLY A 82 0.10 18.90 12.05
C GLY A 82 1.52 18.31 12.06
N ALA A 83 1.85 17.52 13.08
CA ALA A 83 3.17 16.89 13.24
C ALA A 83 3.33 15.60 12.43
N MET A 84 2.28 15.11 11.78
CA MET A 84 2.32 13.92 10.94
C MET A 84 3.12 14.22 9.66
N PRO A 85 4.08 13.34 9.27
CA PRO A 85 4.73 13.48 7.97
C PRO A 85 3.75 13.25 6.81
N GLY A 86 3.96 13.96 5.70
CA GLY A 86 3.26 13.72 4.44
C GLY A 86 4.05 12.78 3.54
N TYR A 87 3.36 11.91 2.81
CA TYR A 87 3.97 10.85 2.01
C TYR A 87 3.71 10.95 0.51
N ALA A 88 3.17 12.08 0.02
CA ALA A 88 2.85 12.26 -1.40
C ALA A 88 4.03 11.97 -2.32
N ASP A 89 5.24 12.40 -1.91
CA ASP A 89 6.45 12.31 -2.75
C ASP A 89 7.34 11.11 -2.40
N THR A 90 7.09 10.43 -1.28
CA THR A 90 7.95 9.33 -0.78
C THR A 90 7.36 7.94 -0.97
N LEU A 91 6.06 7.83 -1.07
CA LEU A 91 5.35 6.58 -1.33
C LEU A 91 4.64 6.65 -2.69
N SER A 92 4.62 5.52 -3.40
CA SER A 92 3.86 5.42 -4.64
C SER A 92 2.36 5.52 -4.39
N GLU A 93 1.59 5.81 -5.42
CA GLU A 93 0.13 5.82 -5.34
C GLU A 93 -0.41 4.47 -4.83
N ALA A 94 0.12 3.36 -5.35
CA ALA A 94 -0.28 2.02 -4.90
C ALA A 94 0.02 1.79 -3.42
N GLU A 95 1.15 2.27 -2.92
CA GLU A 95 1.51 2.20 -1.49
C GLU A 95 0.59 3.07 -0.64
N GLN A 96 0.26 4.27 -1.09
CA GLN A 96 -0.66 5.17 -0.41
C GLN A 96 -2.07 4.55 -0.30
N LEU A 97 -2.58 3.95 -1.38
CA LEU A 97 -3.88 3.26 -1.38
C LEU A 97 -3.87 2.00 -0.49
N ALA A 98 -2.78 1.26 -0.47
CA ALA A 98 -2.62 0.13 0.44
C ALA A 98 -2.63 0.58 1.91
N LEU A 99 -2.08 1.75 2.22
CA LEU A 99 -2.16 2.35 3.56
C LEU A 99 -3.59 2.75 3.92
N VAL A 100 -4.37 3.32 3.00
CA VAL A 100 -5.79 3.61 3.24
C VAL A 100 -6.52 2.33 3.67
N LYS A 101 -6.31 1.23 2.95
CA LYS A 101 -6.90 -0.07 3.31
C LYS A 101 -6.43 -0.54 4.69
N ALA A 102 -5.15 -0.44 4.99
CA ALA A 102 -4.60 -0.83 6.29
C ALA A 102 -5.22 -0.01 7.43
N VAL A 103 -5.44 1.28 7.24
CA VAL A 103 -6.14 2.14 8.20
C VAL A 103 -7.60 1.70 8.38
N ARG A 104 -8.29 1.35 7.31
CA ARG A 104 -9.67 0.82 7.40
C ARG A 104 -9.74 -0.48 8.20
N ASP A 105 -8.75 -1.36 8.03
CA ASP A 105 -8.69 -2.64 8.74
C ASP A 105 -8.50 -2.47 10.26
N LEU A 106 -8.13 -1.29 10.74
CA LEU A 106 -7.98 -0.99 12.17
C LEU A 106 -9.32 -0.76 12.89
N ARG A 107 -10.41 -0.61 12.15
CA ARG A 107 -11.72 -0.30 12.72
C ARG A 107 -12.14 -1.33 13.80
N LYS A 108 -12.48 -0.84 14.98
CA LYS A 108 -13.09 -1.61 16.06
C LYS A 108 -14.57 -1.25 16.19
N PRO A 109 -15.37 -2.18 16.69
CA PRO A 109 -16.79 -1.90 16.97
C PRO A 109 -16.99 -0.72 17.92
#